data_508bc980589a52ede201dd81a951282e
#
_entry.id   508bc980589a52ede201dd81a951282e
#
_cell.length_a   1.000
_cell.length_b   1.000
_cell.length_c   1.000
_cell.angle_alpha   90.00
_cell.angle_beta   90.00
_cell.angle_gamma   90.00
#
_symmetry.space_group_name_H-M   'P 1'
#
loop_
_entity.id
_entity.type
_entity.pdbx_description
1 polymer ?
#
loop_
_entity_poly.entity_id
_entity_poly.type
_entity_poly.pdbx_seq_one_letter_code
_entity_poly.pdbx_strand_id
1 'polypeptide(L)'
;EQPDLKAPFAFTVTVPEGWTVLSNSPTPAPARRDGAAAFVFAPTEPISSYITAVVAGPYRGATGEYRADDGRVVPLGVYCRASLEQHLDAEEILEMTRRGLAYYEDLFATPYAFAKYDQVFVPEFNAGAMENAGCVTHRDDYVFRSRPVEARVERRAVTILHELAHMWFGDLVTMKWWNDLWLNESFAEYTSTLATAETTRFTDAWTTFQTIEKGWAYNQDQLSSTHPVAAEINDLHDVEVNFDGITYAKGASVLAALVGYV
;
A
#
# COMPACT_ATOMS: atom_id res chain seq x y z
N GLU A 1 5.55 10.11 17.40
CA GLU A 1 5.18 8.70 17.20
C GLU A 1 6.43 7.88 16.89
N GLN A 2 6.62 6.74 17.54
CA GLN A 2 7.71 5.81 17.31
C GLN A 2 7.15 4.55 16.63
N PRO A 3 7.56 4.25 15.38
CA PRO A 3 6.90 3.23 14.56
C PRO A 3 6.95 1.80 15.12
N ASP A 4 8.02 1.43 15.85
CA ASP A 4 8.17 0.10 16.43
C ASP A 4 7.38 -0.11 17.75
N LEU A 5 6.80 0.95 18.32
CA LEU A 5 5.90 0.85 19.47
C LEU A 5 4.50 0.45 19.01
N LYS A 6 4.35 -0.83 18.74
CA LYS A 6 3.11 -1.43 18.21
C LYS A 6 2.11 -1.74 19.34
N ALA A 7 0.82 -1.62 19.00
CA ALA A 7 -0.29 -1.99 19.88
C ALA A 7 -1.44 -2.61 19.07
N PRO A 8 -2.30 -3.43 19.68
CA PRO A 8 -3.56 -3.81 19.08
C PRO A 8 -4.55 -2.64 19.12
N PHE A 9 -5.27 -2.44 18.00
CA PHE A 9 -6.30 -1.40 17.87
C PHE A 9 -7.68 -2.05 17.72
N ALA A 10 -8.66 -1.59 18.49
CA ALA A 10 -10.04 -2.01 18.39
C ALA A 10 -10.93 -0.79 18.04
N PHE A 11 -11.65 -0.88 16.92
CA PHE A 11 -12.50 0.20 16.46
C PHE A 11 -13.98 -0.13 16.65
N THR A 12 -14.75 0.85 17.09
CA THR A 12 -16.21 0.84 17.02
C THR A 12 -16.64 2.02 16.18
N VAL A 13 -17.29 1.75 15.05
CA VAL A 13 -17.65 2.76 14.05
C VAL A 13 -19.16 2.74 13.85
N THR A 14 -19.81 3.89 14.07
CA THR A 14 -21.24 4.06 13.80
C THR A 14 -21.44 4.98 12.61
N VAL A 15 -22.20 4.53 11.64
CA VAL A 15 -22.44 5.23 10.36
C VAL A 15 -23.92 5.19 9.99
N PRO A 16 -24.39 6.02 9.04
CA PRO A 16 -25.70 5.88 8.43
C PRO A 16 -25.92 4.47 7.86
N GLU A 17 -27.13 3.97 7.94
CA GLU A 17 -27.45 2.66 7.35
C GLU A 17 -27.15 2.63 5.82
N GLY A 18 -26.59 1.53 5.34
CA GLY A 18 -26.21 1.35 3.93
C GLY A 18 -24.79 1.81 3.58
N TRP A 19 -24.06 2.40 4.51
CA TRP A 19 -22.64 2.68 4.31
C TRP A 19 -21.80 1.41 4.48
N THR A 20 -20.74 1.33 3.71
CA THR A 20 -19.65 0.35 3.89
C THR A 20 -18.66 0.90 4.90
N VAL A 21 -18.18 0.06 5.79
CA VAL A 21 -17.10 0.40 6.72
C VAL A 21 -15.98 -0.63 6.58
N LEU A 22 -14.77 -0.16 6.36
CA LEU A 22 -13.57 -0.97 6.25
C LEU A 22 -12.53 -0.47 7.25
N SER A 23 -11.72 -1.37 7.76
CA SER A 23 -10.62 -1.07 8.69
C SER A 23 -9.55 -2.16 8.56
N ASN A 24 -8.52 -2.12 9.39
CA ASN A 24 -7.42 -3.10 9.40
C ASN A 24 -7.91 -4.54 9.64
N SER A 25 -8.88 -4.74 10.52
CA SER A 25 -9.49 -6.07 10.79
C SER A 25 -10.64 -6.38 9.83
N PRO A 26 -11.01 -7.65 9.64
CA PRO A 26 -12.18 -8.03 8.84
C PRO A 26 -13.45 -7.33 9.30
N THR A 27 -14.23 -6.84 8.33
CA THR A 27 -15.46 -6.09 8.61
C THR A 27 -16.52 -7.01 9.25
N PRO A 28 -16.98 -6.72 10.48
CA PRO A 28 -18.02 -7.50 11.15
C PRO A 28 -19.40 -7.19 10.58
N ALA A 29 -20.37 -8.06 10.86
CA ALA A 29 -21.77 -7.74 10.64
C ALA A 29 -22.20 -6.56 11.56
N PRO A 30 -22.86 -5.52 11.03
CA PRO A 30 -23.26 -4.37 11.83
C PRO A 30 -24.48 -4.67 12.71
N ALA A 31 -24.50 -4.08 13.90
CA ALA A 31 -25.71 -3.90 14.70
C ALA A 31 -26.49 -2.69 14.17
N ARG A 32 -27.73 -2.90 13.73
CA ARG A 32 -28.56 -1.84 13.11
C ARG A 32 -29.62 -1.36 14.09
N ARG A 33 -29.72 -0.05 14.27
CA ARG A 33 -30.71 0.60 15.10
C ARG A 33 -30.96 2.05 14.66
N ASP A 34 -32.24 2.43 14.57
CA ASP A 34 -32.68 3.81 14.34
C ASP A 34 -32.04 4.49 13.12
N GLY A 35 -31.88 3.74 11.98
CA GLY A 35 -31.27 4.24 10.75
C GLY A 35 -29.73 4.32 10.77
N ALA A 36 -29.10 3.81 11.83
CA ALA A 36 -27.65 3.71 11.96
C ALA A 36 -27.18 2.25 11.99
N ALA A 37 -25.93 2.04 11.58
CA ALA A 37 -25.23 0.76 11.63
C ALA A 37 -23.94 0.91 12.45
N ALA A 38 -23.80 0.10 13.49
CA ALA A 38 -22.60 0.07 14.34
C ALA A 38 -21.78 -1.18 14.04
N PHE A 39 -20.51 -0.98 13.75
CA PHE A 39 -19.53 -2.03 13.47
C PHE A 39 -18.54 -2.10 14.65
N VAL A 40 -18.45 -3.25 15.29
CA VAL A 40 -17.48 -3.51 16.37
C VAL A 40 -16.42 -4.45 15.83
N PHE A 41 -15.29 -3.89 15.42
CA PHE A 41 -14.18 -4.65 14.86
C PHE A 41 -13.45 -5.46 15.94
N ALA A 42 -12.99 -6.66 15.57
CA ALA A 42 -12.04 -7.38 16.41
C ALA A 42 -10.73 -6.57 16.52
N PRO A 43 -10.02 -6.65 17.65
CA PRO A 43 -8.70 -6.02 17.75
C PRO A 43 -7.76 -6.49 16.62
N THR A 44 -6.92 -5.59 16.16
CA THR A 44 -5.84 -5.94 15.21
C THR A 44 -4.77 -6.78 15.91
N GLU A 45 -3.91 -7.44 15.12
CA GLU A 45 -2.58 -7.78 15.62
C GLU A 45 -1.85 -6.49 16.03
N PRO A 46 -0.77 -6.58 16.83
CA PRO A 46 0.01 -5.39 17.18
C PRO A 46 0.60 -4.72 15.91
N ILE A 47 0.13 -3.51 15.61
CA ILE A 47 0.59 -2.69 14.47
C ILE A 47 1.00 -1.30 14.95
N SER A 48 1.78 -0.61 14.12
CA SER A 48 2.11 0.80 14.34
C SER A 48 0.86 1.67 14.21
N SER A 49 0.78 2.77 14.96
CA SER A 49 -0.41 3.64 14.91
C SER A 49 -0.56 4.37 13.57
N TYR A 50 0.52 4.62 12.84
CA TYR A 50 0.47 5.34 11.56
C TYR A 50 -0.18 4.53 10.42
N ILE A 51 -0.23 3.20 10.52
CA ILE A 51 -0.87 2.30 9.54
C ILE A 51 -2.27 1.85 9.95
N THR A 52 -2.91 2.54 10.91
CA THR A 52 -4.31 2.31 11.27
C THR A 52 -5.24 3.05 10.30
N ALA A 53 -6.33 2.40 9.90
CA ALA A 53 -7.30 3.00 8.98
C ALA A 53 -8.74 2.75 9.39
N VAL A 54 -9.59 3.73 9.14
CA VAL A 54 -11.05 3.59 9.12
C VAL A 54 -11.57 4.29 7.87
N VAL A 55 -12.17 3.53 6.97
CA VAL A 55 -12.84 4.04 5.77
C VAL A 55 -14.33 3.80 5.90
N ALA A 56 -15.13 4.84 5.77
CA ALA A 56 -16.58 4.74 5.89
C ALA A 56 -17.28 5.61 4.83
N GLY A 57 -18.27 5.07 4.15
CA GLY A 57 -18.99 5.81 3.12
C GLY A 57 -19.82 4.91 2.20
N PRO A 58 -20.41 5.50 1.15
CA PRO A 58 -21.15 4.76 0.15
C PRO A 58 -20.20 4.07 -0.86
N TYR A 59 -19.31 3.22 -0.35
CA TYR A 59 -18.38 2.44 -1.16
C TYR A 59 -19.07 1.21 -1.76
N ARG A 60 -18.59 0.83 -2.96
CA ARG A 60 -18.97 -0.37 -3.69
C ARG A 60 -17.71 -1.02 -4.25
N GLY A 61 -17.78 -2.31 -4.56
CA GLY A 61 -16.62 -3.01 -5.10
C GLY A 61 -16.86 -4.50 -5.25
N ALA A 62 -15.76 -5.22 -5.40
CA ALA A 62 -15.73 -6.66 -5.56
C ALA A 62 -14.84 -7.29 -4.50
N THR A 63 -15.12 -8.56 -4.20
CA THR A 63 -14.31 -9.37 -3.30
C THR A 63 -13.77 -10.59 -4.03
N GLY A 64 -12.65 -11.10 -3.55
CA GLY A 64 -12.01 -12.29 -4.04
C GLY A 64 -11.24 -12.96 -2.93
N GLU A 65 -10.35 -13.85 -3.29
CA GLU A 65 -9.45 -14.51 -2.35
C GLU A 65 -8.11 -14.81 -3.01
N TYR A 66 -7.07 -14.84 -2.21
CA TYR A 66 -5.78 -15.45 -2.54
C TYR A 66 -5.67 -16.77 -1.79
N ARG A 67 -5.28 -17.83 -2.51
CA ARG A 67 -5.01 -19.15 -1.93
C ARG A 67 -3.54 -19.44 -2.01
N ALA A 68 -2.89 -19.47 -0.87
CA ALA A 68 -1.48 -19.81 -0.76
C ALA A 68 -1.26 -21.34 -0.93
N ASP A 69 -0.06 -21.72 -1.32
CA ASP A 69 0.32 -23.13 -1.54
C ASP A 69 0.23 -23.98 -0.26
N ASP A 70 0.36 -23.36 0.91
CA ASP A 70 0.20 -24.00 2.22
C ASP A 70 -1.28 -24.20 2.65
N GLY A 71 -2.23 -23.78 1.81
CA GLY A 71 -3.67 -23.91 2.03
C GLY A 71 -4.31 -22.74 2.77
N ARG A 72 -3.55 -21.70 3.15
CA ARG A 72 -4.12 -20.47 3.71
C ARG A 72 -4.98 -19.77 2.66
N VAL A 73 -6.03 -19.11 3.13
CA VAL A 73 -6.89 -18.28 2.30
C VAL A 73 -6.90 -16.85 2.87
N VAL A 74 -6.50 -15.89 2.05
CA VAL A 74 -6.55 -14.47 2.38
C VAL A 74 -7.72 -13.84 1.63
N PRO A 75 -8.76 -13.34 2.31
CA PRO A 75 -9.82 -12.56 1.69
C PRO A 75 -9.26 -11.28 1.08
N LEU A 76 -9.70 -10.97 -0.15
CA LEU A 76 -9.33 -9.76 -0.88
C LEU A 76 -10.56 -8.90 -1.13
N GLY A 77 -10.39 -7.58 -1.07
CA GLY A 77 -11.42 -6.63 -1.42
C GLY A 77 -10.87 -5.47 -2.27
N VAL A 78 -11.66 -5.00 -3.22
CA VAL A 78 -11.35 -3.82 -4.02
C VAL A 78 -12.56 -2.92 -4.04
N TYR A 79 -12.44 -1.69 -3.54
CA TYR A 79 -13.57 -0.80 -3.32
C TYR A 79 -13.28 0.60 -3.86
N CYS A 80 -14.32 1.25 -4.36
CA CYS A 80 -14.32 2.67 -4.69
C CYS A 80 -15.65 3.32 -4.26
N ARG A 81 -15.73 4.64 -4.28
CA ARG A 81 -17.02 5.31 -4.06
C ARG A 81 -18.04 4.86 -5.12
N ALA A 82 -19.30 4.71 -4.73
CA ALA A 82 -20.38 4.15 -5.57
C ALA A 82 -20.48 4.83 -6.95
N SER A 83 -20.18 6.13 -7.06
CA SER A 83 -20.21 6.86 -8.33
C SER A 83 -19.13 6.41 -9.34
N LEU A 84 -18.12 5.67 -8.92
CA LEU A 84 -17.04 5.16 -9.75
C LEU A 84 -17.14 3.65 -10.01
N GLU A 85 -18.08 2.94 -9.40
CA GLU A 85 -18.19 1.48 -9.46
C GLU A 85 -18.12 0.93 -10.90
N GLN A 86 -18.82 1.56 -11.84
CA GLN A 86 -18.82 1.16 -13.26
C GLN A 86 -17.46 1.28 -13.97
N HIS A 87 -16.50 1.95 -13.37
CA HIS A 87 -15.16 2.19 -13.89
C HIS A 87 -14.08 1.41 -13.14
N LEU A 88 -14.47 0.62 -12.14
CA LEU A 88 -13.55 -0.12 -11.32
C LEU A 88 -13.10 -1.40 -12.05
N ASP A 89 -11.82 -1.48 -12.38
CA ASP A 89 -11.19 -2.67 -12.99
C ASP A 89 -10.90 -3.74 -11.91
N ALA A 90 -11.94 -4.12 -11.16
CA ALA A 90 -11.77 -4.92 -9.94
C ALA A 90 -11.05 -6.26 -10.19
N GLU A 91 -11.38 -6.98 -11.26
CA GLU A 91 -10.76 -8.28 -11.54
C GLU A 91 -9.27 -8.14 -11.92
N GLU A 92 -8.90 -7.10 -12.69
CA GLU A 92 -7.49 -6.84 -13.02
C GLU A 92 -6.69 -6.54 -11.73
N ILE A 93 -7.26 -5.74 -10.82
CA ILE A 93 -6.62 -5.39 -9.54
C ILE A 93 -6.52 -6.63 -8.63
N LEU A 94 -7.59 -7.41 -8.51
CA LEU A 94 -7.58 -8.65 -7.72
C LEU A 94 -6.56 -9.66 -8.25
N GLU A 95 -6.48 -9.85 -9.57
CA GLU A 95 -5.53 -10.78 -10.18
C GLU A 95 -4.08 -10.31 -9.98
N MET A 96 -3.82 -9.02 -10.14
CA MET A 96 -2.51 -8.43 -9.85
C MET A 96 -2.11 -8.64 -8.38
N THR A 97 -3.06 -8.45 -7.46
CA THR A 97 -2.85 -8.66 -6.02
C THR A 97 -2.52 -10.13 -5.71
N ARG A 98 -3.24 -11.09 -6.32
CA ARG A 98 -2.96 -12.53 -6.16
C ARG A 98 -1.53 -12.87 -6.60
N ARG A 99 -1.12 -12.37 -7.77
CA ARG A 99 0.23 -12.59 -8.30
C ARG A 99 1.29 -11.93 -7.42
N GLY A 100 1.02 -10.71 -6.95
CA GLY A 100 1.92 -9.99 -6.05
C GLY A 100 2.10 -10.71 -4.71
N LEU A 101 1.00 -11.20 -4.10
CA LEU A 101 1.05 -11.99 -2.86
C LEU A 101 1.89 -13.25 -3.03
N ALA A 102 1.62 -14.05 -4.07
CA ALA A 102 2.39 -15.26 -4.36
C ALA A 102 3.88 -14.95 -4.58
N TYR A 103 4.18 -13.91 -5.34
CA TYR A 103 5.54 -13.48 -5.63
C TYR A 103 6.29 -13.04 -4.38
N TYR A 104 5.66 -12.23 -3.52
CA TYR A 104 6.30 -11.73 -2.30
C TYR A 104 6.44 -12.81 -1.22
N GLU A 105 5.48 -13.72 -1.09
CA GLU A 105 5.63 -14.86 -0.18
C GLU A 105 6.84 -15.74 -0.56
N ASP A 106 7.06 -15.96 -1.87
CA ASP A 106 8.22 -16.69 -2.37
C ASP A 106 9.51 -15.87 -2.19
N LEU A 107 9.53 -14.62 -2.64
CA LEU A 107 10.69 -13.74 -2.58
C LEU A 107 11.22 -13.54 -1.16
N PHE A 108 10.32 -13.34 -0.19
CA PHE A 108 10.68 -13.07 1.21
C PHE A 108 10.70 -14.34 2.08
N ALA A 109 10.33 -15.48 1.53
CA ALA A 109 10.17 -16.75 2.25
C ALA A 109 9.34 -16.59 3.55
N THR A 110 8.36 -15.70 3.52
CA THR A 110 7.55 -15.30 4.68
C THR A 110 6.10 -15.15 4.27
N PRO A 111 5.17 -15.87 4.92
CA PRO A 111 3.74 -15.75 4.63
C PRO A 111 3.19 -14.35 4.89
N TYR A 112 2.15 -13.96 4.12
CA TYR A 112 1.36 -12.76 4.41
C TYR A 112 0.77 -12.81 5.83
N ALA A 113 0.98 -11.75 6.61
CA ALA A 113 0.77 -11.78 8.06
C ALA A 113 -0.63 -11.35 8.52
N PHE A 114 -1.42 -10.68 7.65
CA PHE A 114 -2.69 -10.07 8.05
C PHE A 114 -3.89 -10.91 7.64
N ALA A 115 -5.04 -10.70 8.30
CA ALA A 115 -6.23 -11.55 8.14
C ALA A 115 -6.98 -11.33 6.80
N LYS A 116 -6.73 -10.24 6.10
CA LYS A 116 -7.33 -9.87 4.81
C LYS A 116 -6.46 -8.83 4.10
N TYR A 117 -6.78 -8.54 2.82
CA TYR A 117 -6.18 -7.42 2.09
C TYR A 117 -7.26 -6.68 1.30
N ASP A 118 -7.68 -5.53 1.80
CA ASP A 118 -8.60 -4.62 1.12
C ASP A 118 -7.83 -3.45 0.50
N GLN A 119 -8.24 -3.06 -0.71
CA GLN A 119 -7.77 -1.87 -1.41
C GLN A 119 -8.94 -0.92 -1.63
N VAL A 120 -8.82 0.31 -1.17
CA VAL A 120 -9.91 1.27 -1.20
C VAL A 120 -9.46 2.53 -1.93
N PHE A 121 -10.09 2.82 -3.06
CA PHE A 121 -9.86 4.04 -3.83
C PHE A 121 -10.68 5.18 -3.24
N VAL A 122 -9.99 6.11 -2.58
CA VAL A 122 -10.60 7.19 -1.78
C VAL A 122 -10.47 8.55 -2.47
N PRO A 123 -11.46 9.44 -2.32
CA PRO A 123 -11.39 10.79 -2.88
C PRO A 123 -10.45 11.70 -2.10
N GLU A 124 -9.94 12.74 -2.77
CA GLU A 124 -9.18 13.85 -2.16
C GLU A 124 -7.97 13.39 -1.33
N PHE A 125 -7.33 12.30 -1.76
CA PHE A 125 -6.17 11.75 -1.09
C PHE A 125 -4.89 12.42 -1.58
N ASN A 126 -4.11 13.00 -0.67
CA ASN A 126 -2.94 13.82 -1.00
C ASN A 126 -1.70 12.98 -1.39
N ALA A 127 -1.62 11.72 -0.97
CA ALA A 127 -0.59 10.78 -1.39
C ALA A 127 -1.04 9.96 -2.61
N GLY A 128 -0.16 9.16 -3.19
CA GLY A 128 -0.50 8.16 -4.20
C GLY A 128 -1.34 7.04 -3.62
N ALA A 129 -0.85 6.48 -2.52
CA ALA A 129 -1.51 5.47 -1.71
C ALA A 129 -0.94 5.49 -0.28
N MET A 130 -1.40 4.57 0.58
CA MET A 130 -0.94 4.38 1.96
C MET A 130 -1.14 2.93 2.38
N GLU A 131 -0.11 2.36 2.93
CA GLU A 131 0.05 0.96 3.30
C GLU A 131 -0.70 0.51 4.56
N ASN A 132 -1.78 1.12 4.94
CA ASN A 132 -2.51 0.71 6.16
C ASN A 132 -2.71 -0.80 6.20
N ALA A 133 -2.22 -1.46 7.25
CA ALA A 133 -2.17 -2.90 7.37
C ALA A 133 -3.50 -3.59 7.05
N GLY A 134 -3.54 -4.39 5.98
CA GLY A 134 -4.73 -5.08 5.52
C GLY A 134 -5.88 -4.18 4.99
N CYS A 135 -5.71 -2.85 4.90
CA CYS A 135 -6.73 -1.90 4.42
C CYS A 135 -6.07 -0.71 3.69
N VAL A 136 -5.40 -1.01 2.60
CA VAL A 136 -4.66 -0.04 1.78
C VAL A 136 -5.60 0.98 1.17
N THR A 137 -5.23 2.27 1.26
CA THR A 137 -5.96 3.35 0.62
C THR A 137 -5.19 3.87 -0.58
N HIS A 138 -5.86 4.03 -1.71
CA HIS A 138 -5.34 4.59 -2.96
C HIS A 138 -6.10 5.84 -3.34
N ARG A 139 -5.45 6.79 -4.02
CA ARG A 139 -6.16 7.90 -4.65
C ARG A 139 -7.11 7.39 -5.74
N ASP A 140 -8.30 7.96 -5.84
CA ASP A 140 -9.31 7.47 -6.78
C ASP A 140 -9.05 7.87 -8.25
N ASP A 141 -7.99 8.62 -8.55
CA ASP A 141 -7.47 8.85 -9.90
C ASP A 141 -7.01 7.56 -10.59
N TYR A 142 -6.76 6.49 -9.84
CA TYR A 142 -6.44 5.17 -10.37
C TYR A 142 -7.67 4.36 -10.82
N VAL A 143 -8.88 4.84 -10.54
CA VAL A 143 -10.12 4.35 -11.14
C VAL A 143 -10.37 5.15 -12.43
N PHE A 144 -10.00 4.57 -13.57
CA PHE A 144 -9.97 5.26 -14.84
C PHE A 144 -11.36 5.45 -15.44
N ARG A 145 -11.87 6.68 -15.50
CA ARG A 145 -13.19 7.03 -16.07
C ARG A 145 -13.19 7.01 -17.61
N SER A 146 -12.04 6.95 -18.24
CA SER A 146 -11.84 6.87 -19.68
C SER A 146 -10.64 6.03 -19.97
N ARG A 147 -10.45 5.61 -21.23
CA ARG A 147 -9.29 4.80 -21.62
C ARG A 147 -7.98 5.49 -21.25
N PRO A 148 -7.20 4.94 -20.31
CA PRO A 148 -5.92 5.51 -19.90
C PRO A 148 -4.84 5.24 -20.95
N VAL A 149 -3.76 6.00 -20.90
CA VAL A 149 -2.49 5.63 -21.56
C VAL A 149 -1.79 4.54 -20.77
N GLU A 150 -0.99 3.69 -21.44
CA GLU A 150 -0.32 2.53 -20.81
C GLU A 150 0.54 2.95 -19.61
N ALA A 151 1.24 4.07 -19.67
CA ALA A 151 2.04 4.57 -18.55
C ALA A 151 1.23 4.83 -17.26
N ARG A 152 -0.05 5.20 -17.37
CA ARG A 152 -0.92 5.33 -16.20
C ARG A 152 -1.37 3.98 -15.64
N VAL A 153 -1.56 3.00 -16.51
CA VAL A 153 -1.90 1.63 -16.08
C VAL A 153 -0.70 0.98 -15.41
N GLU A 154 0.50 1.15 -15.97
CA GLU A 154 1.75 0.73 -15.35
C GLU A 154 1.98 1.40 -13.99
N ARG A 155 1.77 2.72 -13.88
CA ARG A 155 1.88 3.42 -12.58
C ARG A 155 0.92 2.87 -11.54
N ARG A 156 -0.33 2.55 -11.90
CA ARG A 156 -1.28 1.89 -11.01
C ARG A 156 -0.75 0.53 -10.55
N ALA A 157 -0.18 -0.25 -11.47
CA ALA A 157 0.37 -1.57 -11.17
C ALA A 157 1.55 -1.46 -10.18
N VAL A 158 2.51 -0.58 -10.45
CA VAL A 158 3.63 -0.31 -9.55
C VAL A 158 3.13 0.12 -8.18
N THR A 159 2.16 1.06 -8.10
CA THR A 159 1.61 1.53 -6.83
C THR A 159 0.93 0.40 -6.05
N ILE A 160 0.10 -0.43 -6.69
CA ILE A 160 -0.55 -1.57 -6.02
C ILE A 160 0.48 -2.54 -5.44
N LEU A 161 1.53 -2.85 -6.20
CA LEU A 161 2.59 -3.75 -5.75
C LEU A 161 3.52 -3.10 -4.71
N HIS A 162 3.68 -1.77 -4.74
CA HIS A 162 4.40 -1.00 -3.72
C HIS A 162 3.69 -1.10 -2.36
N GLU A 163 2.41 -0.78 -2.30
CA GLU A 163 1.63 -0.89 -1.07
C GLU A 163 1.53 -2.34 -0.56
N LEU A 164 1.53 -3.30 -1.47
CA LEU A 164 1.54 -4.70 -1.09
C LEU A 164 2.89 -5.13 -0.48
N ALA A 165 4.01 -4.61 -0.99
CA ALA A 165 5.34 -4.91 -0.44
C ALA A 165 5.50 -4.39 1.00
N HIS A 166 4.89 -3.26 1.32
CA HIS A 166 4.88 -2.71 2.67
C HIS A 166 4.28 -3.65 3.72
N MET A 167 3.43 -4.57 3.34
CA MET A 167 2.90 -5.58 4.28
C MET A 167 4.01 -6.40 4.94
N TRP A 168 5.18 -6.53 4.28
CA TRP A 168 6.41 -7.12 4.84
C TRP A 168 7.35 -6.05 5.37
N PHE A 169 7.68 -5.02 4.56
CA PHE A 169 8.61 -3.95 4.91
C PHE A 169 7.88 -2.64 5.21
N GLY A 170 7.65 -2.38 6.46
CA GLY A 170 6.84 -1.30 7.01
C GLY A 170 5.89 -1.81 8.08
N ASP A 171 5.07 -2.78 7.72
CA ASP A 171 3.99 -3.30 8.57
C ASP A 171 4.45 -4.47 9.45
N LEU A 172 4.96 -5.54 8.86
CA LEU A 172 5.46 -6.69 9.63
C LEU A 172 6.81 -6.35 10.26
N VAL A 173 7.80 -5.96 9.45
CA VAL A 173 9.11 -5.47 9.89
C VAL A 173 9.10 -3.95 9.81
N THR A 174 9.30 -3.29 10.94
CA THR A 174 9.14 -1.85 11.08
C THR A 174 10.42 -1.21 11.60
N MET A 175 10.78 -0.04 11.08
CA MET A 175 11.89 0.76 11.57
C MET A 175 11.71 1.15 13.04
N LYS A 176 12.79 1.27 13.78
CA LYS A 176 12.76 1.73 15.18
C LYS A 176 12.48 3.23 15.28
N TRP A 177 12.98 3.99 14.32
CA TRP A 177 12.76 5.42 14.21
C TRP A 177 12.75 5.84 12.73
N TRP A 178 12.23 7.00 12.45
CA TRP A 178 12.03 7.54 11.11
C TRP A 178 13.32 7.83 10.31
N ASN A 179 14.49 7.83 10.94
CA ASN A 179 15.77 7.90 10.22
C ASN A 179 15.99 6.74 9.23
N ASP A 180 15.30 5.64 9.47
CA ASP A 180 15.29 4.45 8.60
C ASP A 180 14.03 4.33 7.75
N LEU A 181 13.32 5.45 7.47
CA LEU A 181 12.16 5.50 6.59
C LEU A 181 12.45 4.87 5.22
N TRP A 182 13.66 5.00 4.73
CA TRP A 182 14.13 4.38 3.50
C TRP A 182 14.03 2.85 3.51
N LEU A 183 14.12 2.19 4.67
CA LEU A 183 13.93 0.73 4.77
C LEU A 183 12.48 0.31 4.42
N ASN A 184 11.51 1.18 4.63
CA ASN A 184 10.17 0.97 4.14
C ASN A 184 10.10 1.33 2.64
N GLU A 185 10.36 2.56 2.31
CA GLU A 185 10.07 3.14 1.00
C GLU A 185 11.00 2.65 -0.12
N SER A 186 12.32 2.60 0.16
CA SER A 186 13.25 2.10 -0.85
C SER A 186 13.07 0.62 -1.13
N PHE A 187 12.73 -0.19 -0.11
CA PHE A 187 12.43 -1.62 -0.31
C PHE A 187 11.14 -1.80 -1.10
N ALA A 188 10.08 -1.08 -0.74
CA ALA A 188 8.82 -1.14 -1.48
C ALA A 188 8.99 -0.69 -2.94
N GLU A 189 9.73 0.39 -3.18
CA GLU A 189 10.01 0.91 -4.53
C GLU A 189 10.85 -0.08 -5.37
N TYR A 190 11.89 -0.67 -4.79
CA TYR A 190 12.70 -1.68 -5.44
C TYR A 190 11.89 -2.94 -5.76
N THR A 191 11.21 -3.50 -4.75
CA THR A 191 10.51 -4.78 -4.90
C THR A 191 9.24 -4.65 -5.73
N SER A 192 8.55 -3.51 -5.71
CA SER A 192 7.40 -3.26 -6.60
C SER A 192 7.81 -3.17 -8.06
N THR A 193 8.93 -2.53 -8.37
CA THR A 193 9.48 -2.49 -9.72
C THR A 193 9.82 -3.89 -10.21
N LEU A 194 10.49 -4.68 -9.35
CA LEU A 194 10.84 -6.08 -9.64
C LEU A 194 9.57 -6.92 -9.85
N ALA A 195 8.61 -6.86 -8.94
CA ALA A 195 7.35 -7.59 -9.05
C ALA A 195 6.53 -7.17 -10.29
N THR A 196 6.53 -5.89 -10.62
CA THR A 196 5.86 -5.39 -11.84
C THR A 196 6.45 -6.01 -13.09
N ALA A 197 7.79 -6.06 -13.18
CA ALA A 197 8.47 -6.67 -14.32
C ALA A 197 8.22 -8.19 -14.43
N GLU A 198 8.19 -8.90 -13.29
CA GLU A 198 8.13 -10.36 -13.25
C GLU A 198 6.69 -10.90 -13.29
N THR A 199 5.70 -10.18 -12.74
CA THR A 199 4.35 -10.71 -12.54
C THR A 199 3.28 -10.06 -13.42
N THR A 200 3.62 -8.99 -14.14
CA THR A 200 2.68 -8.25 -14.98
C THR A 200 3.12 -8.23 -16.46
N ARG A 201 2.30 -7.62 -17.32
CA ARG A 201 2.68 -7.38 -18.72
C ARG A 201 3.73 -6.28 -18.91
N PHE A 202 4.05 -5.53 -17.87
CA PHE A 202 5.01 -4.41 -17.92
C PHE A 202 6.44 -4.88 -17.67
N THR A 203 6.94 -5.74 -18.56
CA THR A 203 8.27 -6.34 -18.45
C THR A 203 9.41 -5.32 -18.50
N ASP A 204 9.13 -4.11 -19.00
CA ASP A 204 10.08 -3.00 -19.11
C ASP A 204 10.01 -2.03 -17.91
N ALA A 205 9.43 -2.44 -16.78
CA ALA A 205 9.25 -1.60 -15.59
C ALA A 205 10.57 -0.96 -15.09
N TRP A 206 11.70 -1.65 -15.24
CA TRP A 206 13.02 -1.09 -14.93
C TRP A 206 13.44 0.07 -15.84
N THR A 207 12.97 0.10 -17.09
CA THR A 207 13.18 1.24 -18.00
C THR A 207 12.36 2.44 -17.54
N THR A 208 11.12 2.21 -17.13
CA THR A 208 10.25 3.25 -16.53
C THR A 208 10.86 3.77 -15.23
N PHE A 209 11.31 2.90 -14.34
CA PHE A 209 12.01 3.28 -13.12
C PHE A 209 13.24 4.16 -13.41
N GLN A 210 14.07 3.78 -14.37
CA GLN A 210 15.27 4.55 -14.75
C GLN A 210 14.93 5.96 -15.25
N THR A 211 13.85 6.11 -16.01
CA THR A 211 13.51 7.39 -16.66
C THR A 211 12.69 8.31 -15.76
N ILE A 212 11.82 7.77 -14.93
CA ILE A 212 10.89 8.54 -14.07
C ILE A 212 11.42 8.61 -12.65
N GLU A 213 11.49 7.49 -11.95
CA GLU A 213 11.79 7.46 -10.51
C GLU A 213 13.25 7.88 -10.25
N LYS A 214 14.20 7.28 -10.95
CA LYS A 214 15.60 7.65 -10.82
C LYS A 214 15.89 9.06 -11.36
N GLY A 215 15.13 9.52 -12.37
CA GLY A 215 15.14 10.91 -12.82
C GLY A 215 14.70 11.88 -11.73
N TRP A 216 13.66 11.54 -10.97
CA TRP A 216 13.23 12.29 -9.79
C TRP A 216 14.33 12.32 -8.71
N ALA A 217 14.94 11.18 -8.41
CA ALA A 217 16.05 11.10 -7.47
C ALA A 217 17.24 11.97 -7.89
N TYR A 218 17.64 11.96 -9.16
CA TYR A 218 18.72 12.81 -9.67
C TYR A 218 18.44 14.30 -9.52
N ASN A 219 17.21 14.71 -9.79
CA ASN A 219 16.80 16.10 -9.61
C ASN A 219 16.88 16.51 -8.14
N GLN A 220 16.34 15.67 -7.24
CA GLN A 220 16.34 15.91 -5.79
C GLN A 220 17.78 15.95 -5.22
N ASP A 221 18.63 15.03 -5.65
CA ASP A 221 20.00 14.88 -5.14
C ASP A 221 20.95 16.04 -5.52
N GLN A 222 20.55 16.86 -6.50
CA GLN A 222 21.29 18.06 -6.92
C GLN A 222 20.88 19.34 -6.19
N LEU A 223 19.78 19.31 -5.43
CA LEU A 223 19.29 20.47 -4.70
C LEU A 223 20.16 20.73 -3.45
N SER A 224 20.18 21.98 -2.99
CA SER A 224 20.81 22.32 -1.71
C SER A 224 20.15 21.66 -0.50
N SER A 225 18.91 21.18 -0.68
CA SER A 225 18.14 20.42 0.29
C SER A 225 18.36 18.90 0.22
N THR A 226 19.38 18.43 -0.53
CA THR A 226 19.71 17.01 -0.57
C THR A 226 20.13 16.50 0.81
N HIS A 227 19.90 15.22 1.06
CA HIS A 227 20.25 14.55 2.31
C HIS A 227 20.72 13.11 2.04
N PRO A 228 21.39 12.45 3.00
CA PRO A 228 21.69 11.02 2.90
C PRO A 228 20.41 10.18 2.80
N VAL A 229 20.51 8.97 2.22
CA VAL A 229 19.38 8.01 2.19
C VAL A 229 18.90 7.71 3.61
N ALA A 230 19.82 7.40 4.55
CA ALA A 230 19.52 7.37 5.98
C ALA A 230 19.64 8.79 6.53
N ALA A 231 18.55 9.50 6.62
CA ALA A 231 18.50 10.89 7.05
C ALA A 231 18.49 11.02 8.58
N GLU A 232 18.94 12.16 9.09
CA GLU A 232 18.75 12.51 10.49
C GLU A 232 17.34 13.10 10.66
N ILE A 233 16.49 12.41 11.42
CA ILE A 233 15.08 12.77 11.65
C ILE A 233 14.88 13.04 13.15
N ASN A 234 14.53 14.28 13.49
CA ASN A 234 14.34 14.71 14.87
C ASN A 234 12.88 14.73 15.30
N ASP A 235 11.98 14.99 14.35
CA ASP A 235 10.53 15.07 14.58
C ASP A 235 9.70 14.71 13.34
N LEU A 236 8.37 14.81 13.45
CA LEU A 236 7.46 14.48 12.34
C LEU A 236 7.50 15.49 11.19
N HIS A 237 7.95 16.71 11.41
CA HIS A 237 8.14 17.67 10.32
C HIS A 237 9.32 17.25 9.43
N ASP A 238 10.42 16.79 10.04
CA ASP A 238 11.52 16.19 9.29
C ASP A 238 11.07 14.97 8.50
N VAL A 239 10.17 14.13 9.04
CA VAL A 239 9.59 12.99 8.30
C VAL A 239 8.86 13.47 7.05
N GLU A 240 7.96 14.46 7.17
CA GLU A 240 7.16 14.95 6.06
C GLU A 240 8.00 15.43 4.86
N VAL A 241 9.13 16.10 5.12
CA VAL A 241 10.00 16.61 4.06
C VAL A 241 10.94 15.56 3.46
N ASN A 242 11.04 14.37 4.08
CA ASN A 242 11.86 13.27 3.61
C ASN A 242 11.08 12.22 2.76
N PHE A 243 9.80 12.41 2.49
CA PHE A 243 9.08 11.64 1.47
C PHE A 243 9.43 12.15 0.08
N ASP A 244 10.64 11.84 -0.39
CA ASP A 244 11.23 12.42 -1.60
C ASP A 244 11.98 11.39 -2.46
N GLY A 245 12.51 11.83 -3.59
CA GLY A 245 13.26 10.98 -4.52
C GLY A 245 14.51 10.31 -3.94
N ILE A 246 15.06 10.84 -2.84
CA ILE A 246 16.20 10.23 -2.14
C ILE A 246 15.73 8.99 -1.37
N THR A 247 14.71 9.13 -0.55
CA THR A 247 14.16 8.07 0.28
C THR A 247 13.53 6.95 -0.55
N TYR A 248 12.88 7.28 -1.67
CA TYR A 248 12.26 6.28 -2.56
C TYR A 248 13.27 5.74 -3.59
N ALA A 249 13.62 6.52 -4.57
CA ALA A 249 14.25 6.04 -5.79
C ALA A 249 15.78 5.94 -5.71
N LYS A 250 16.47 6.85 -4.99
CA LYS A 250 17.92 6.72 -4.75
C LYS A 250 18.21 5.48 -3.91
N GLY A 251 17.49 5.30 -2.80
CA GLY A 251 17.62 4.12 -1.96
C GLY A 251 17.31 2.83 -2.70
N ALA A 252 16.22 2.78 -3.48
CA ALA A 252 15.91 1.64 -4.35
C ALA A 252 17.00 1.34 -5.37
N SER A 253 17.64 2.38 -5.92
CA SER A 253 18.77 2.21 -6.84
C SER A 253 20.00 1.59 -6.15
N VAL A 254 20.25 1.94 -4.89
CA VAL A 254 21.32 1.35 -4.07
C VAL A 254 21.02 -0.13 -3.79
N LEU A 255 19.76 -0.46 -3.46
CA LEU A 255 19.33 -1.85 -3.26
C LEU A 255 19.50 -2.68 -4.54
N ALA A 256 19.07 -2.15 -5.69
CA ALA A 256 19.25 -2.81 -6.98
C ALA A 256 20.75 -3.08 -7.29
N ALA A 257 21.62 -2.12 -7.00
CA ALA A 257 23.07 -2.28 -7.17
C ALA A 257 23.64 -3.34 -6.21
N LEU A 258 23.18 -3.36 -4.96
CA LEU A 258 23.62 -4.34 -3.96
C LEU A 258 23.22 -5.77 -4.37
N VAL A 259 21.97 -5.98 -4.76
CA VAL A 259 21.48 -7.29 -5.22
C VAL A 259 22.21 -7.77 -6.48
N GLY A 260 22.57 -6.84 -7.39
CA GLY A 260 23.36 -7.19 -8.58
C GLY A 260 24.84 -7.49 -8.29
N TYR A 261 25.34 -7.14 -7.10
CA TYR A 261 26.71 -7.38 -6.68
C TYR A 261 26.89 -8.72 -5.95
N VAL A 262 25.89 -9.19 -5.18
CA VAL A 262 25.92 -10.44 -4.41
C VAL A 262 25.34 -11.60 -5.21
#